data_ef19ab0b8fe0cc2c1e03dffae6123f41
#
_entry.id   ef19ab0b8fe0cc2c1e03dffae6123f41
#
_cell.length_a   1.000
_cell.length_b   1.000
_cell.length_c   1.000
_cell.angle_alpha   90.00
_cell.angle_beta   90.00
_cell.angle_gamma   90.00
#
_symmetry.space_group_name_H-M   'P 1'
#
loop_
_entity.id
_entity.type
_entity.pdbx_description
1 polymer ?
#
loop_
_entity_poly.entity_id
_entity_poly.type
_entity_poly.pdbx_seq_one_letter_code
_entity_poly.pdbx_strand_id
1 'polypeptide(L)'
;MVQEIGKGENGFTNSLYSDDFYLFQEKLLRNYEMSEGINLKPQFVPQTIYWLYVGGKPVGYGKLRHYLNQHLLQHGGHIGYAIRPMDRGKGYAKILLNKLIQESINKQIKQILLTCYESNEASRKVIESNGGELRDKKEGVCFYWINNI
;
A
#
# COMPACT_ATOMS: atom_id res chain seq x y z
N MET A 1 -11.73 -10.80 3.70
CA MET A 1 -10.89 -9.87 2.92
C MET A 1 -9.43 -10.34 2.83
N VAL A 2 -8.71 -10.47 3.93
CA VAL A 2 -7.26 -10.80 3.91
C VAL A 2 -6.97 -12.13 3.20
N GLN A 3 -7.71 -13.18 3.50
CA GLN A 3 -7.55 -14.48 2.83
C GLN A 3 -7.96 -14.43 1.36
N GLU A 4 -8.98 -13.66 1.01
CA GLU A 4 -9.47 -13.53 -0.37
C GLU A 4 -8.49 -12.76 -1.25
N ILE A 5 -7.74 -11.81 -0.70
CA ILE A 5 -6.64 -11.13 -1.39
C ILE A 5 -5.50 -12.12 -1.68
N GLY A 6 -5.35 -13.16 -0.85
CA GLY A 6 -4.30 -14.16 -1.01
C GLY A 6 -2.94 -13.64 -0.59
N LYS A 7 -1.88 -14.27 -1.08
CA LYS A 7 -0.49 -13.91 -0.72
C LYS A 7 -0.04 -12.56 -1.29
N GLY A 8 -0.79 -12.03 -2.21
CA GLY A 8 -0.49 -10.79 -2.92
C GLY A 8 -0.28 -11.01 -4.41
N GLU A 9 -0.30 -9.93 -5.17
CA GLU A 9 -0.11 -9.95 -6.63
C GLU A 9 0.46 -8.62 -7.10
N ASN A 10 0.99 -8.58 -8.30
CA ASN A 10 1.47 -7.34 -8.95
C ASN A 10 2.42 -6.52 -8.07
N GLY A 11 3.33 -7.18 -7.35
CA GLY A 11 4.28 -6.53 -6.47
C GLY A 11 3.76 -6.16 -5.09
N PHE A 12 2.45 -6.30 -4.82
CA PHE A 12 1.89 -6.15 -3.48
C PHE A 12 2.03 -7.45 -2.70
N THR A 13 2.71 -7.41 -1.57
CA THR A 13 2.80 -8.53 -0.63
C THR A 13 1.75 -8.38 0.46
N ASN A 14 0.87 -9.37 0.59
CA ASN A 14 -0.13 -9.40 1.66
C ASN A 14 0.50 -9.94 2.94
N SER A 15 1.06 -9.05 3.75
CA SER A 15 1.74 -9.41 5.01
C SER A 15 0.79 -9.90 6.10
N LEU A 16 -0.51 -9.76 5.93
CA LEU A 16 -1.52 -10.25 6.85
C LEU A 16 -2.06 -11.63 6.47
N TYR A 17 -1.73 -12.13 5.26
CA TYR A 17 -2.21 -13.43 4.81
C TYR A 17 -1.80 -14.54 5.78
N SER A 18 -2.77 -15.37 6.16
CA SER A 18 -2.54 -16.54 7.00
C SER A 18 -3.72 -17.50 6.87
N ASP A 19 -3.44 -18.79 7.01
CA ASP A 19 -4.45 -19.86 6.99
C ASP A 19 -5.02 -20.12 8.40
N ASP A 20 -4.41 -19.52 9.42
CA ASP A 20 -4.70 -19.75 10.82
C ASP A 20 -5.02 -18.41 11.52
N PHE A 21 -6.08 -18.38 12.30
CA PHE A 21 -6.52 -17.20 13.04
C PHE A 21 -5.48 -16.73 14.07
N TYR A 22 -4.79 -17.65 14.75
CA TYR A 22 -3.75 -17.28 15.72
C TYR A 22 -2.56 -16.61 15.03
N LEU A 23 -2.12 -17.15 13.88
CA LEU A 23 -1.06 -16.56 13.09
C LEU A 23 -1.48 -15.17 12.54
N PHE A 24 -2.75 -15.01 12.19
CA PHE A 24 -3.29 -13.71 11.80
C PHE A 24 -3.18 -12.68 12.92
N GLN A 25 -3.52 -13.07 14.17
CA GLN A 25 -3.37 -12.18 15.32
C GLN A 25 -1.91 -11.78 15.57
N GLU A 26 -0.97 -12.72 15.44
CA GLU A 26 0.46 -12.42 15.55
C GLU A 26 0.92 -11.43 14.47
N LYS A 27 0.45 -11.59 13.24
CA LYS A 27 0.75 -10.68 12.14
C LYS A 27 0.14 -9.29 12.35
N LEU A 28 -1.07 -9.20 12.91
CA LEU A 28 -1.66 -7.92 13.30
C LEU A 28 -0.81 -7.21 14.36
N LEU A 29 -0.40 -7.92 15.40
CA LEU A 29 0.46 -7.37 16.44
C LEU A 29 1.79 -6.90 15.86
N ARG A 30 2.40 -7.70 14.98
CA ARG A 30 3.65 -7.34 14.31
C ARG A 30 3.49 -6.07 13.48
N ASN A 31 2.39 -5.92 12.76
CA ASN A 31 2.13 -4.70 11.98
C ASN A 31 1.87 -3.47 12.88
N TYR A 32 1.24 -3.67 14.02
CA TYR A 32 1.12 -2.62 15.02
C TYR A 32 2.49 -2.18 15.55
N GLU A 33 3.35 -3.12 15.92
CA GLU A 33 4.73 -2.82 16.34
C GLU A 33 5.51 -2.05 15.26
N MET A 34 5.35 -2.45 14.00
CA MET A 34 5.97 -1.74 12.88
C MET A 34 5.47 -0.29 12.76
N SER A 35 4.19 -0.04 13.04
CA SER A 35 3.65 1.32 13.00
C SER A 35 4.24 2.23 14.08
N GLU A 36 4.63 1.65 15.19
CA GLU A 36 5.25 2.35 16.33
C GLU A 36 6.80 2.32 16.27
N GLY A 37 7.38 1.67 15.27
CA GLY A 37 8.84 1.50 15.18
C GLY A 37 9.42 0.55 16.21
N ILE A 38 8.61 -0.34 16.79
CA ILE A 38 9.01 -1.29 17.83
C ILE A 38 9.54 -2.57 17.19
N ASN A 39 10.67 -3.08 17.70
CA ASN A 39 11.29 -4.34 17.22
C ASN A 39 11.49 -4.37 15.69
N LEU A 40 11.82 -3.24 15.11
CA LEU A 40 11.99 -3.09 13.68
C LEU A 40 13.37 -3.58 13.25
N LYS A 41 13.41 -4.50 12.28
CA LYS A 41 14.68 -4.96 11.70
C LYS A 41 15.32 -3.83 10.87
N PRO A 42 16.67 -3.77 10.75
CA PRO A 42 17.35 -2.68 10.05
C PRO A 42 16.92 -2.45 8.60
N GLN A 43 16.49 -3.50 7.89
CA GLN A 43 16.07 -3.41 6.50
C GLN A 43 14.64 -2.87 6.33
N PHE A 44 13.87 -2.76 7.40
CA PHE A 44 12.50 -2.26 7.34
C PHE A 44 12.40 -0.81 7.82
N VAL A 45 11.34 -0.14 7.36
CA VAL A 45 10.94 1.17 7.85
C VAL A 45 9.59 1.04 8.58
N PRO A 46 9.24 1.96 9.48
CA PRO A 46 7.92 1.98 10.08
C PRO A 46 6.85 2.09 9.00
N GLN A 47 5.77 1.32 9.16
CA GLN A 47 4.62 1.38 8.27
C GLN A 47 3.32 1.22 9.05
N THR A 48 2.26 1.84 8.56
CA THR A 48 0.90 1.72 9.11
C THR A 48 -0.01 1.09 8.07
N ILE A 49 -0.83 0.15 8.50
CA ILE A 49 -1.85 -0.50 7.67
C ILE A 49 -3.20 0.16 7.93
N TYR A 50 -3.91 0.50 6.87
CA TYR A 50 -5.26 1.06 6.91
C TYR A 50 -6.21 0.16 6.13
N TRP A 51 -7.33 -0.18 6.74
CA TRP A 51 -8.37 -0.98 6.11
C TRP A 51 -9.49 -0.08 5.59
N LEU A 52 -9.96 -0.36 4.38
CA LEU A 52 -11.11 0.33 3.80
C LEU A 52 -12.38 -0.48 4.07
N TYR A 53 -13.32 0.14 4.76
CA TYR A 53 -14.64 -0.43 5.01
C TYR A 53 -15.68 0.24 4.12
N VAL A 54 -16.55 -0.58 3.50
CA VAL A 54 -17.71 -0.12 2.73
C VAL A 54 -18.92 -0.88 3.22
N GLY A 55 -19.96 -0.18 3.69
CA GLY A 55 -21.14 -0.81 4.25
C GLY A 55 -20.83 -1.73 5.45
N GLY A 56 -19.85 -1.37 6.27
CA GLY A 56 -19.44 -2.15 7.44
C GLY A 56 -18.58 -3.37 7.12
N LYS A 57 -18.19 -3.59 5.87
CA LYS A 57 -17.35 -4.73 5.46
C LYS A 57 -15.99 -4.26 4.95
N PRO A 58 -14.89 -4.93 5.35
CA PRO A 58 -13.58 -4.60 4.82
C PRO A 58 -13.45 -5.09 3.37
N VAL A 59 -13.14 -4.17 2.45
CA VAL A 59 -13.03 -4.46 1.01
C VAL A 59 -11.61 -4.42 0.49
N GLY A 60 -10.70 -3.82 1.23
CA GLY A 60 -9.29 -3.73 0.87
C GLY A 60 -8.47 -3.11 1.99
N TYR A 61 -7.16 -3.08 1.80
CA TYR A 61 -6.28 -2.41 2.73
C TYR A 61 -5.04 -1.87 2.03
N GLY A 62 -4.39 -0.91 2.68
CA GLY A 62 -3.17 -0.33 2.19
C GLY A 62 -2.13 -0.19 3.28
N LYS A 63 -0.88 -0.09 2.83
CA LYS A 63 0.30 0.14 3.66
C LYS A 63 0.81 1.54 3.36
N LEU A 64 1.08 2.29 4.40
CA LEU A 64 1.76 3.57 4.28
C LEU A 64 3.09 3.49 5.04
N ARG A 65 4.20 3.49 4.32
CA ARG A 65 5.55 3.55 4.87
C ARG A 65 5.87 4.98 5.23
N HIS A 66 6.41 5.19 6.42
CA HIS A 66 6.58 6.53 6.97
C HIS A 66 7.72 7.30 6.31
N TYR A 67 8.70 6.60 5.74
CA TYR A 67 9.78 7.15 4.93
C TYR A 67 10.35 6.07 4.01
N LEU A 68 11.24 6.45 3.10
CA LEU A 68 11.87 5.52 2.16
C LEU A 68 13.29 5.17 2.59
N ASN A 69 13.71 3.95 2.30
CA ASN A 69 15.09 3.52 2.31
C ASN A 69 15.54 3.20 0.88
N GLN A 70 16.79 2.77 0.68
CA GLN A 70 17.32 2.48 -0.65
C GLN A 70 16.51 1.42 -1.42
N HIS A 71 16.06 0.39 -0.71
CA HIS A 71 15.24 -0.66 -1.32
C HIS A 71 13.88 -0.11 -1.79
N LEU A 72 13.20 0.65 -0.95
CA LEU A 72 11.87 1.20 -1.24
C LEU A 72 11.88 2.28 -2.34
N LEU A 73 12.99 2.99 -2.50
CA LEU A 73 13.18 3.91 -3.63
C LEU A 73 13.16 3.19 -4.98
N GLN A 74 13.53 1.93 -5.00
CA GLN A 74 13.57 1.11 -6.22
C GLN A 74 12.38 0.17 -6.34
N HIS A 75 11.82 -0.27 -5.21
CA HIS A 75 10.74 -1.25 -5.16
C HIS A 75 9.74 -0.91 -4.06
N GLY A 76 8.51 -0.62 -4.45
CA GLY A 76 7.38 -0.46 -3.54
C GLY A 76 7.03 0.96 -3.13
N GLY A 77 7.96 1.88 -3.01
CA GLY A 77 7.68 3.27 -2.62
C GLY A 77 7.02 3.40 -1.24
N HIS A 78 6.28 4.48 -1.02
CA HIS A 78 5.59 4.76 0.25
C HIS A 78 4.30 3.95 0.42
N ILE A 79 3.55 3.72 -0.64
CA ILE A 79 2.19 3.16 -0.57
C ILE A 79 2.07 1.89 -1.40
N GLY A 80 1.53 0.85 -0.78
CA GLY A 80 1.02 -0.33 -1.46
C GLY A 80 -0.43 -0.55 -1.04
N TYR A 81 -1.27 -1.05 -1.94
CA TYR A 81 -2.68 -1.29 -1.65
C TYR A 81 -3.22 -2.48 -2.44
N ALA A 82 -4.27 -3.09 -1.92
CA ALA A 82 -4.99 -4.15 -2.60
C ALA A 82 -6.48 -4.11 -2.25
N ILE A 83 -7.30 -4.46 -3.23
CA ILE A 83 -8.76 -4.61 -3.07
C ILE A 83 -9.10 -6.09 -3.20
N ARG A 84 -9.99 -6.56 -2.36
CA ARG A 84 -10.55 -7.91 -2.40
C ARG A 84 -11.08 -8.20 -3.82
N PRO A 85 -10.81 -9.38 -4.42
CA PRO A 85 -11.15 -9.65 -5.82
C PRO A 85 -12.60 -9.35 -6.19
N MET A 86 -13.56 -9.75 -5.36
CA MET A 86 -14.98 -9.54 -5.64
C MET A 86 -15.44 -8.09 -5.58
N ASP A 87 -14.61 -7.19 -5.05
CA ASP A 87 -14.90 -5.75 -4.93
C ASP A 87 -14.11 -4.89 -5.90
N ARG A 88 -13.38 -5.50 -6.81
CA ARG A 88 -12.64 -4.80 -7.86
C ARG A 88 -13.59 -4.23 -8.92
N GLY A 89 -13.14 -3.20 -9.63
CA GLY A 89 -13.94 -2.54 -10.66
C GLY A 89 -15.06 -1.64 -10.14
N LYS A 90 -15.10 -1.36 -8.83
CA LYS A 90 -16.11 -0.51 -8.18
C LYS A 90 -15.58 0.86 -7.76
N GLY A 91 -14.35 1.19 -8.10
CA GLY A 91 -13.71 2.47 -7.73
C GLY A 91 -13.11 2.50 -6.34
N TYR A 92 -13.11 1.41 -5.59
CA TYR A 92 -12.61 1.38 -4.21
C TYR A 92 -11.10 1.59 -4.09
N ALA A 93 -10.33 1.13 -5.07
CA ALA A 93 -8.89 1.37 -5.09
C ALA A 93 -8.55 2.88 -5.15
N LYS A 94 -9.32 3.63 -5.95
CA LYS A 94 -9.16 5.10 -6.04
C LYS A 94 -9.45 5.76 -4.70
N ILE A 95 -10.51 5.34 -4.03
CA ILE A 95 -10.90 5.86 -2.71
C ILE A 95 -9.83 5.51 -1.67
N LEU A 96 -9.39 4.26 -1.64
CA LEU A 96 -8.37 3.80 -0.71
C LEU A 96 -7.06 4.58 -0.88
N LEU A 97 -6.58 4.72 -2.12
CA LEU A 97 -5.36 5.48 -2.38
C LEU A 97 -5.51 6.95 -1.97
N ASN A 98 -6.65 7.57 -2.27
CA ASN A 98 -6.92 8.95 -1.83
C ASN A 98 -6.82 9.10 -0.30
N LYS A 99 -7.41 8.16 0.45
CA LYS A 99 -7.33 8.16 1.91
C LYS A 99 -5.89 7.97 2.42
N LEU A 100 -5.12 7.08 1.80
CA LEU A 100 -3.72 6.88 2.16
C LEU A 100 -2.86 8.13 1.90
N ILE A 101 -3.15 8.85 0.82
CA ILE A 101 -2.49 10.13 0.52
C ILE A 101 -2.82 11.15 1.62
N GLN A 102 -4.08 11.24 2.05
CA GLN A 102 -4.47 12.12 3.16
C GLN A 102 -3.74 11.76 4.46
N GLU A 103 -3.64 10.47 4.78
CA GLU A 103 -2.90 10.02 5.96
C GLU A 103 -1.39 10.31 5.85
N SER A 104 -0.83 10.30 4.66
CA SER A 104 0.57 10.68 4.45
C SER A 104 0.85 12.14 4.77
N ILE A 105 -0.13 13.02 4.57
CA ILE A 105 -0.04 14.44 4.98
C ILE A 105 0.08 14.54 6.49
N ASN A 106 -0.74 13.76 7.23
CA ASN A 106 -0.69 13.72 8.69
C ASN A 106 0.68 13.24 9.21
N LYS A 107 1.38 12.43 8.42
CA LYS A 107 2.74 11.97 8.72
C LYS A 107 3.83 12.89 8.15
N GLN A 108 3.45 14.06 7.65
CA GLN A 108 4.36 15.07 7.12
C GLN A 108 5.22 14.58 5.94
N ILE A 109 4.72 13.63 5.17
CA ILE A 109 5.37 13.15 3.95
C ILE A 109 5.07 14.15 2.82
N LYS A 110 6.06 14.88 2.38
CA LYS A 110 5.90 15.95 1.38
C LYS A 110 5.75 15.44 -0.05
N GLN A 111 6.44 14.35 -0.36
CA GLN A 111 6.38 13.72 -1.67
C GLN A 111 6.22 12.22 -1.51
N ILE A 112 5.21 11.68 -2.17
CA ILE A 112 4.90 10.25 -2.13
C ILE A 112 5.39 9.60 -3.40
N LEU A 113 6.15 8.52 -3.26
CA LEU A 113 6.50 7.63 -4.35
C LEU A 113 5.56 6.43 -4.35
N LEU A 114 4.99 6.14 -5.52
CA LEU A 114 4.29 4.88 -5.79
C LEU A 114 4.97 4.19 -6.97
N THR A 115 5.11 2.89 -6.87
CA THR A 115 5.61 2.07 -7.97
C THR A 115 4.55 1.05 -8.38
N CYS A 116 4.47 0.77 -9.68
CA CYS A 116 3.65 -0.34 -10.19
C CYS A 116 4.22 -0.87 -11.50
N TYR A 117 3.89 -2.10 -11.85
CA TYR A 117 4.28 -2.65 -13.13
C TYR A 117 3.65 -1.87 -14.28
N GLU A 118 4.40 -1.66 -15.35
CA GLU A 118 3.91 -0.99 -16.55
C GLU A 118 2.67 -1.70 -17.13
N SER A 119 2.61 -3.02 -17.02
CA SER A 119 1.48 -3.84 -17.46
C SER A 119 0.25 -3.73 -16.57
N ASN A 120 0.38 -3.19 -15.36
CA ASN A 120 -0.74 -3.02 -14.42
C ASN A 120 -1.50 -1.72 -14.70
N GLU A 121 -2.26 -1.70 -15.79
CA GLU A 121 -3.01 -0.52 -16.23
C GLU A 121 -4.03 -0.03 -15.18
N ALA A 122 -4.66 -0.97 -14.46
CA ALA A 122 -5.63 -0.61 -13.43
C ALA A 122 -4.98 0.22 -12.32
N SER A 123 -3.81 -0.19 -11.82
CA SER A 123 -3.08 0.57 -10.81
C SER A 123 -2.58 1.91 -11.35
N ARG A 124 -2.08 1.94 -12.59
CA ARG A 124 -1.62 3.18 -13.22
C ARG A 124 -2.74 4.22 -13.27
N LYS A 125 -3.93 3.82 -13.74
CA LYS A 125 -5.12 4.70 -13.78
C LYS A 125 -5.53 5.21 -12.39
N VAL A 126 -5.48 4.36 -11.39
CA VAL A 126 -5.79 4.73 -10.00
C VAL A 126 -4.80 5.78 -9.48
N ILE A 127 -3.50 5.58 -9.72
CA ILE A 127 -2.45 6.50 -9.30
C ILE A 127 -2.59 7.85 -10.03
N GLU A 128 -2.75 7.82 -11.33
CA GLU A 128 -2.91 9.03 -12.17
C GLU A 128 -4.17 9.82 -11.78
N SER A 129 -5.28 9.12 -11.48
CA SER A 129 -6.51 9.77 -11.04
C SER A 129 -6.41 10.43 -9.66
N ASN A 130 -5.38 10.11 -8.90
CA ASN A 130 -5.05 10.73 -7.61
C ASN A 130 -3.90 11.75 -7.70
N GLY A 131 -3.56 12.18 -8.92
CA GLY A 131 -2.55 13.20 -9.14
C GLY A 131 -1.12 12.66 -9.27
N GLY A 132 -0.96 11.36 -9.48
CA GLY A 132 0.36 10.77 -9.70
C GLY A 132 0.95 11.18 -11.04
N GLU A 133 2.18 11.68 -11.00
CA GLU A 133 2.96 12.05 -12.18
C GLU A 133 3.99 10.97 -12.46
N LEU A 134 3.95 10.39 -13.66
CA LEU A 134 4.96 9.42 -14.09
C LEU A 134 6.27 10.15 -14.35
N ARG A 135 7.30 9.86 -13.56
CA ARG A 135 8.62 10.50 -13.68
C ARG A 135 9.71 9.58 -14.20
N ASP A 136 9.51 8.27 -14.08
CA ASP A 136 10.50 7.31 -14.56
C ASP A 136 9.88 5.95 -14.85
N LYS A 137 10.52 5.21 -15.75
CA LYS A 137 10.24 3.79 -16.04
C LYS A 137 11.56 3.05 -16.10
N LYS A 138 11.68 1.97 -15.32
CA LYS A 138 12.88 1.13 -15.31
C LYS A 138 12.48 -0.32 -15.22
N GLU A 139 12.98 -1.14 -16.16
CA GLU A 139 12.77 -2.60 -16.13
C GLU A 139 11.30 -3.02 -15.95
N GLY A 140 10.40 -2.33 -16.67
CA GLY A 140 8.96 -2.63 -16.62
C GLY A 140 8.24 -2.10 -15.38
N VAL A 141 8.88 -1.26 -14.58
CA VAL A 141 8.30 -0.61 -13.40
C VAL A 141 8.14 0.88 -13.65
N CYS A 142 6.94 1.39 -13.35
CA CYS A 142 6.61 2.82 -13.38
C CYS A 142 6.82 3.44 -12.01
N PHE A 143 7.42 4.62 -11.98
CA PHE A 143 7.67 5.42 -10.77
C PHE A 143 6.83 6.70 -10.84
N TYR A 144 5.83 6.77 -9.99
CA TYR A 144 4.92 7.92 -9.88
C TYR A 144 5.21 8.72 -8.62
N TRP A 145 5.12 10.04 -8.74
CA TRP A 145 5.27 10.93 -7.60
C TRP A 145 4.02 11.78 -7.42
N ILE A 146 3.64 11.98 -6.17
CA ILE A 146 2.54 12.86 -5.77
C ILE A 146 3.08 13.88 -4.77
N ASN A 147 2.81 15.16 -5.02
CA ASN A 147 3.19 16.24 -4.11
C ASN A 147 2.08 16.51 -3.10
N ASN A 148 2.43 16.48 -1.83
CA ASN A 148 1.57 16.81 -0.69
C ASN A 148 1.88 18.21 -0.17
N ILE A 149 1.62 19.19 -0.95
CA ILE A 149 1.92 20.55 -0.49
C ILE A 149 0.72 21.18 0.17
#